data_6f0f25334a5fe2e88455d703d65159bf
#
_entry.id   6f0f25334a5fe2e88455d703d65159bf
#
_cell.length_a   1.000
_cell.length_b   1.000
_cell.length_c   1.000
_cell.angle_alpha   90.00
_cell.angle_beta   90.00
_cell.angle_gamma   90.00
#
_symmetry.space_group_name_H-M   'P 1'
#
loop_
_entity.id
_entity.type
_entity.pdbx_description
1 polymer ?
#
loop_
_entity_poly.entity_id
_entity_poly.type
_entity_poly.pdbx_seq_one_letter_code
_entity_poly.pdbx_strand_id
1 'polypeptide(L)'
;MSRRFSRVDRDGRSAVTSFFASLGICFGIMTLIVVMSVMNGFQMEFKDAIMEVSSYHIQVRGVTDDTEERFASWCKSEKDIVSATPFYEAQSFMAASSGGQAPALIRALPRDIAERDAGFAREAFIVSGSFSIEGEDEIVLGSSLADSLGVRTGSEVTLLALSGGSDVALLSRARRFRVAGIFYSGYADINASYAFINLESGKKNFGQSAEKLYGVKLRRESFDSHIIGKIKASFPALTAVSWREYNRSFFGALRVEKNMLMILVLLIFVVVAINIYSGMRRLVYERRREISILAALGGKGGEIKSIFILRGFFTGCAGAAGGVLFGLLICVNIGGVFLFASEALYRTQYFFTLLFSPESAAFIRENPMFMLYASVPARIFPFEVFTIALFGIASPLAASYAASRDILKMTVAEVLHDE
;
A
#
# COMPACT_ATOMS: atom_id res chain seq x y z
N MET A 1 -37.28 -5.17 -26.58
CA MET A 1 -37.37 -3.80 -27.10
C MET A 1 -36.06 -3.01 -26.91
N SER A 2 -35.46 -2.96 -25.76
CA SER A 2 -34.20 -2.20 -25.52
C SER A 2 -33.06 -2.51 -26.50
N ARG A 3 -32.81 -3.79 -26.87
CA ARG A 3 -31.79 -4.19 -27.87
C ARG A 3 -32.12 -3.77 -29.30
N ARG A 4 -33.42 -3.66 -29.66
CA ARG A 4 -33.85 -3.17 -30.99
C ARG A 4 -33.67 -1.65 -31.10
N PHE A 5 -33.95 -0.91 -30.04
CA PHE A 5 -33.71 0.55 -29.98
C PHE A 5 -32.23 0.93 -30.09
N SER A 6 -31.33 0.07 -29.71
CA SER A 6 -29.89 0.32 -29.84
C SER A 6 -29.32 0.08 -31.23
N ARG A 7 -30.02 -0.73 -32.07
CA ARG A 7 -29.55 -1.15 -33.41
C ARG A 7 -30.15 -0.34 -34.59
N VAL A 8 -31.24 0.36 -34.37
CA VAL A 8 -31.93 1.10 -35.43
C VAL A 8 -31.55 2.58 -35.34
N ASP A 9 -30.33 2.90 -35.70
CA ASP A 9 -29.91 4.28 -35.97
C ASP A 9 -29.30 4.32 -37.38
N ARG A 10 -29.92 5.07 -38.30
CA ARG A 10 -29.42 5.21 -39.68
C ARG A 10 -27.99 5.80 -39.73
N ASP A 11 -27.56 6.51 -38.67
CA ASP A 11 -26.26 7.16 -38.61
C ASP A 11 -25.27 6.52 -37.63
N GLY A 12 -25.61 5.42 -36.91
CA GLY A 12 -24.74 4.70 -35.99
C GLY A 12 -24.30 5.47 -34.72
N ARG A 13 -24.66 6.73 -34.58
CA ARG A 13 -24.17 7.66 -33.53
C ARG A 13 -24.56 7.24 -32.12
N SER A 14 -25.74 6.67 -31.93
CA SER A 14 -26.24 6.23 -30.63
C SER A 14 -25.48 5.00 -30.08
N ALA A 15 -25.06 4.09 -30.94
CA ALA A 15 -24.22 2.94 -30.54
C ALA A 15 -22.82 3.37 -30.16
N VAL A 16 -22.24 4.31 -30.90
CA VAL A 16 -20.92 4.88 -30.65
C VAL A 16 -20.86 5.59 -29.28
N THR A 17 -21.88 6.43 -28.98
CA THR A 17 -21.95 7.13 -27.68
C THR A 17 -22.05 6.15 -26.50
N SER A 18 -22.87 5.08 -26.65
CA SER A 18 -22.99 4.05 -25.60
C SER A 18 -21.71 3.24 -25.43
N PHE A 19 -21.01 2.97 -26.53
CA PHE A 19 -19.71 2.29 -26.51
C PHE A 19 -18.65 3.13 -25.75
N PHE A 20 -18.51 4.42 -26.10
CA PHE A 20 -17.58 5.31 -25.41
C PHE A 20 -17.93 5.49 -23.92
N ALA A 21 -19.22 5.57 -23.57
CA ALA A 21 -19.64 5.62 -22.19
C ALA A 21 -19.24 4.34 -21.42
N SER A 22 -19.49 3.16 -22.00
CA SER A 22 -19.10 1.87 -21.42
C SER A 22 -17.57 1.74 -21.30
N LEU A 23 -16.84 2.22 -22.31
CA LEU A 23 -15.37 2.24 -22.32
C LEU A 23 -14.82 3.16 -21.21
N GLY A 24 -15.41 4.35 -21.02
CA GLY A 24 -15.04 5.26 -19.92
C GLY A 24 -15.25 4.63 -18.55
N ILE A 25 -16.36 3.93 -18.32
CA ILE A 25 -16.61 3.18 -17.09
C ILE A 25 -15.59 2.05 -16.93
N CYS A 26 -15.32 1.31 -18.01
CA CYS A 26 -14.34 0.22 -18.02
C CYS A 26 -12.95 0.73 -17.61
N PHE A 27 -12.45 1.80 -18.22
CA PHE A 27 -11.17 2.41 -17.84
C PHE A 27 -11.16 2.92 -16.40
N GLY A 28 -12.23 3.58 -15.94
CA GLY A 28 -12.36 4.07 -14.59
C GLY A 28 -12.26 2.93 -13.57
N ILE A 29 -13.03 1.87 -13.73
CA ILE A 29 -13.03 0.70 -12.85
C ILE A 29 -11.69 -0.04 -12.90
N MET A 30 -11.14 -0.26 -14.11
CA MET A 30 -9.84 -0.89 -14.30
C MET A 30 -8.75 -0.13 -13.53
N THR A 31 -8.63 1.18 -13.74
CA THR A 31 -7.63 2.03 -13.07
C THR A 31 -7.78 1.97 -11.56
N LEU A 32 -9.02 2.01 -11.05
CA LEU A 32 -9.28 1.97 -9.61
C LEU A 32 -8.89 0.63 -8.99
N ILE A 33 -9.24 -0.47 -9.62
CA ILE A 33 -8.86 -1.81 -9.15
C ILE A 33 -7.34 -1.94 -9.11
N VAL A 34 -6.65 -1.48 -10.15
CA VAL A 34 -5.18 -1.55 -10.22
C VAL A 34 -4.55 -0.69 -9.12
N VAL A 35 -4.94 0.59 -9.02
CA VAL A 35 -4.36 1.52 -8.03
C VAL A 35 -4.61 1.03 -6.61
N MET A 36 -5.84 0.62 -6.28
CA MET A 36 -6.18 0.11 -4.94
C MET A 36 -5.44 -1.19 -4.62
N SER A 37 -5.33 -2.11 -5.57
CA SER A 37 -4.64 -3.38 -5.35
C SER A 37 -3.13 -3.23 -5.18
N VAL A 38 -2.50 -2.34 -5.94
CA VAL A 38 -1.08 -2.01 -5.77
C VAL A 38 -0.84 -1.33 -4.43
N MET A 39 -1.69 -0.36 -4.08
CA MET A 39 -1.60 0.34 -2.79
C MET A 39 -1.78 -0.61 -1.60
N ASN A 40 -2.74 -1.52 -1.68
CA ASN A 40 -2.92 -2.55 -0.66
C ASN A 40 -1.68 -3.46 -0.55
N GLY A 41 -1.03 -3.76 -1.67
CA GLY A 41 0.23 -4.53 -1.71
C GLY A 41 1.33 -3.83 -0.93
N PHE A 42 1.61 -2.56 -1.22
CA PHE A 42 2.60 -1.75 -0.49
C PHE A 42 2.27 -1.63 1.00
N GLN A 43 1.01 -1.31 1.33
CA GLN A 43 0.60 -1.17 2.72
C GLN A 43 0.78 -2.47 3.52
N MET A 44 0.55 -3.62 2.88
CA MET A 44 0.73 -4.92 3.53
C MET A 44 2.21 -5.24 3.73
N GLU A 45 3.05 -4.99 2.73
CA GLU A 45 4.49 -5.19 2.82
C GLU A 45 5.13 -4.30 3.89
N PHE A 46 4.77 -3.02 3.93
CA PHE A 46 5.23 -2.12 5.00
C PHE A 46 4.78 -2.59 6.37
N LYS A 47 3.53 -3.03 6.49
CA LYS A 47 3.00 -3.56 7.74
C LYS A 47 3.75 -4.80 8.18
N ASP A 48 4.00 -5.74 7.27
CA ASP A 48 4.73 -6.98 7.57
C ASP A 48 6.17 -6.67 7.98
N ALA A 49 6.89 -5.82 7.25
CA ALA A 49 8.24 -5.38 7.60
C ALA A 49 8.29 -4.68 8.97
N ILE A 50 7.34 -3.78 9.25
CA ILE A 50 7.26 -3.09 10.53
C ILE A 50 7.00 -4.07 11.68
N MET A 51 6.06 -5.01 11.54
CA MET A 51 5.73 -5.96 12.60
C MET A 51 6.79 -7.01 12.82
N GLU A 52 7.45 -7.45 11.74
CA GLU A 52 8.43 -8.52 11.84
C GLU A 52 9.81 -7.99 12.30
N VAL A 53 10.20 -6.80 11.88
CA VAL A 53 11.54 -6.25 12.11
C VAL A 53 11.55 -5.15 13.19
N SER A 54 10.54 -4.23 13.16
CA SER A 54 10.59 -3.02 14.00
C SER A 54 9.76 -3.11 15.26
N SER A 55 8.44 -3.23 15.18
CA SER A 55 7.57 -3.01 16.34
C SER A 55 7.16 -4.28 17.06
N TYR A 56 7.35 -5.47 16.45
CA TYR A 56 6.69 -6.70 16.87
C TYR A 56 5.14 -6.50 16.91
N HIS A 57 4.38 -7.47 17.37
CA HIS A 57 2.93 -7.30 17.57
C HIS A 57 2.62 -6.54 18.87
N ILE A 58 3.43 -6.77 19.90
CA ILE A 58 3.35 -6.06 21.19
C ILE A 58 4.76 -5.78 21.67
N GLN A 59 5.02 -4.56 22.11
CA GLN A 59 6.22 -4.21 22.86
C GLN A 59 5.90 -4.11 24.34
N VAL A 60 6.72 -4.77 25.15
CA VAL A 60 6.58 -4.78 26.61
C VAL A 60 7.79 -4.10 27.23
N ARG A 61 7.54 -3.15 28.13
CA ARG A 61 8.52 -2.34 28.88
C ARG A 61 8.40 -2.60 30.36
N GLY A 62 9.46 -2.28 31.10
CA GLY A 62 9.49 -2.39 32.56
C GLY A 62 9.83 -3.81 33.06
N VAL A 63 10.31 -4.70 32.19
CA VAL A 63 10.76 -6.04 32.58
C VAL A 63 12.11 -5.91 33.30
N THR A 64 12.12 -6.17 34.59
CA THR A 64 13.33 -6.21 35.42
C THR A 64 13.92 -7.61 35.50
N ASP A 65 15.17 -7.74 35.88
CA ASP A 65 15.85 -9.05 36.00
C ASP A 65 15.05 -10.02 36.91
N ASP A 66 14.40 -9.53 37.98
CA ASP A 66 13.58 -10.33 38.88
C ASP A 66 12.27 -10.85 38.24
N THR A 67 11.73 -10.13 37.26
CA THR A 67 10.45 -10.48 36.58
C THR A 67 10.66 -11.18 35.25
N GLU A 68 11.89 -11.17 34.74
CA GLU A 68 12.22 -11.66 33.41
C GLU A 68 11.91 -13.14 33.23
N GLU A 69 12.41 -14.00 34.12
CA GLU A 69 12.17 -15.44 34.01
C GLU A 69 10.68 -15.81 34.10
N ARG A 70 9.98 -15.12 34.99
CA ARG A 70 8.53 -15.31 35.16
C ARG A 70 7.76 -14.85 33.94
N PHE A 71 8.12 -13.71 33.35
CA PHE A 71 7.50 -13.19 32.12
C PHE A 71 7.79 -14.10 30.92
N ALA A 72 9.04 -14.52 30.75
CA ALA A 72 9.44 -15.43 29.66
C ALA A 72 8.73 -16.80 29.76
N SER A 73 8.60 -17.34 30.97
CA SER A 73 7.87 -18.59 31.21
C SER A 73 6.37 -18.45 30.93
N TRP A 74 5.79 -17.32 31.32
CA TRP A 74 4.40 -17.00 31.01
C TRP A 74 4.17 -16.87 29.50
N CYS A 75 5.05 -16.18 28.78
CA CYS A 75 4.95 -16.08 27.31
C CYS A 75 5.00 -17.44 26.63
N LYS A 76 5.82 -18.38 27.12
CA LYS A 76 5.88 -19.75 26.57
C LYS A 76 4.62 -20.59 26.87
N SER A 77 3.89 -20.28 27.96
CA SER A 77 2.66 -20.99 28.32
C SER A 77 1.42 -20.52 27.53
N GLU A 78 1.46 -19.30 26.99
CA GLU A 78 0.33 -18.72 26.24
C GLU A 78 0.31 -19.23 24.78
N LYS A 79 -0.77 -19.92 24.39
CA LYS A 79 -0.91 -20.55 23.07
C LYS A 79 -0.93 -19.56 21.90
N ASP A 80 -1.34 -18.33 22.15
CA ASP A 80 -1.46 -17.29 21.13
C ASP A 80 -0.15 -16.55 20.89
N ILE A 81 0.87 -16.74 21.74
CA ILE A 81 2.22 -16.15 21.60
C ILE A 81 3.09 -17.15 20.81
N VAL A 82 3.73 -16.64 19.75
CA VAL A 82 4.67 -17.41 18.91
C VAL A 82 6.09 -17.25 19.43
N SER A 83 6.49 -16.01 19.73
CA SER A 83 7.82 -15.69 20.27
C SER A 83 7.77 -14.48 21.18
N ALA A 84 8.70 -14.44 22.13
CA ALA A 84 8.98 -13.27 22.97
C ALA A 84 10.49 -13.07 22.98
N THR A 85 10.93 -11.98 22.34
CA THR A 85 12.35 -11.70 22.10
C THR A 85 12.78 -10.49 22.94
N PRO A 86 13.78 -10.63 23.83
CA PRO A 86 14.38 -9.49 24.51
C PRO A 86 15.23 -8.70 23.54
N PHE A 87 15.21 -7.37 23.66
CA PHE A 87 16.08 -6.50 22.89
C PHE A 87 16.38 -5.21 23.64
N TYR A 88 17.48 -4.56 23.25
CA TYR A 88 17.76 -3.16 23.60
C TYR A 88 17.72 -2.32 22.33
N GLU A 89 17.38 -1.05 22.46
CA GLU A 89 17.33 -0.12 21.36
C GLU A 89 17.91 1.23 21.75
N ALA A 90 18.74 1.80 20.89
CA ALA A 90 19.30 3.12 21.09
C ALA A 90 19.49 3.85 19.75
N GLN A 91 19.25 5.14 19.75
CA GLN A 91 19.60 5.99 18.62
C GLN A 91 21.08 6.35 18.68
N SER A 92 21.75 6.28 17.55
CA SER A 92 23.17 6.59 17.41
C SER A 92 23.43 7.40 16.17
N PHE A 93 24.56 8.08 16.13
CA PHE A 93 25.12 8.64 14.92
C PHE A 93 26.32 7.78 14.53
N MET A 94 26.27 7.23 13.33
CA MET A 94 27.31 6.33 12.82
C MET A 94 28.24 7.07 11.87
N ALA A 95 29.52 6.75 11.94
CA ALA A 95 30.53 7.24 10.99
C ALA A 95 31.33 6.07 10.42
N ALA A 96 31.58 6.13 9.14
CA ALA A 96 32.46 5.20 8.44
C ALA A 96 33.87 5.78 8.27
N SER A 97 34.87 4.93 8.15
CA SER A 97 36.25 5.34 7.87
C SER A 97 36.38 6.06 6.51
N SER A 98 35.42 5.88 5.60
CA SER A 98 35.29 6.59 4.32
C SER A 98 34.85 8.05 4.44
N GLY A 99 34.44 8.51 5.65
CA GLY A 99 33.90 9.84 5.90
C GLY A 99 32.38 9.94 5.82
N GLY A 100 31.67 8.89 5.40
CA GLY A 100 30.22 8.82 5.44
C GLY A 100 29.67 8.87 6.86
N GLN A 101 28.57 9.59 7.06
CA GLN A 101 27.93 9.71 8.38
C GLN A 101 26.41 9.65 8.22
N ALA A 102 25.75 8.90 9.12
CA ALA A 102 24.28 8.78 9.10
C ALA A 102 23.71 8.53 10.51
N PRO A 103 22.50 9.00 10.80
CA PRO A 103 21.77 8.59 11.99
C PRO A 103 21.34 7.13 11.85
N ALA A 104 21.41 6.38 12.95
CA ALA A 104 21.00 4.98 12.97
C ALA A 104 20.29 4.60 14.25
N LEU A 105 19.33 3.69 14.15
CA LEU A 105 18.66 3.03 15.24
C LEU A 105 19.32 1.67 15.46
N ILE A 106 20.11 1.57 16.50
CA ILE A 106 20.82 0.34 16.82
C ILE A 106 19.94 -0.53 17.68
N ARG A 107 19.65 -1.73 17.19
CA ARG A 107 18.89 -2.73 17.95
C ARG A 107 19.78 -3.91 18.29
N ALA A 108 19.87 -4.20 19.56
CA ALA A 108 20.60 -5.37 20.06
C ALA A 108 19.64 -6.55 20.23
N LEU A 109 19.95 -7.66 19.58
CA LEU A 109 19.11 -8.86 19.48
C LEU A 109 19.87 -10.10 19.99
N PRO A 110 19.15 -11.18 20.38
CA PRO A 110 19.76 -12.48 20.62
C PRO A 110 20.51 -12.98 19.38
N ARG A 111 21.64 -13.67 19.57
CA ARG A 111 22.51 -14.17 18.48
C ARG A 111 21.77 -15.09 17.52
N ASP A 112 20.83 -15.86 18.03
CA ASP A 112 20.04 -16.87 17.32
C ASP A 112 18.68 -16.35 16.81
N ILE A 113 18.51 -15.02 16.70
CA ILE A 113 17.23 -14.41 16.29
C ILE A 113 16.77 -14.90 14.91
N ALA A 114 17.68 -15.04 13.95
CA ALA A 114 17.36 -15.46 12.60
C ALA A 114 16.87 -16.92 12.54
N GLU A 115 17.30 -17.77 13.48
CA GLU A 115 16.87 -19.16 13.59
C GLU A 115 15.55 -19.30 14.35
N ARG A 116 15.37 -18.49 15.40
CA ARG A 116 14.18 -18.53 16.28
C ARG A 116 12.96 -17.84 15.67
N ASP A 117 13.19 -16.84 14.84
CA ASP A 117 12.15 -15.98 14.29
C ASP A 117 12.17 -16.01 12.77
N ALA A 118 11.43 -16.96 12.20
CA ALA A 118 11.32 -17.14 10.74
C ALA A 118 10.68 -15.89 10.05
N GLY A 119 9.84 -15.12 10.74
CA GLY A 119 9.28 -13.90 10.22
C GLY A 119 10.35 -12.82 10.09
N PHE A 120 11.16 -12.63 11.14
CA PHE A 120 12.31 -11.72 11.10
C PHE A 120 13.30 -12.10 9.99
N ALA A 121 13.68 -13.38 9.91
CA ALA A 121 14.63 -13.86 8.90
C ALA A 121 14.13 -13.69 7.45
N ARG A 122 12.82 -13.78 7.23
CA ARG A 122 12.20 -13.55 5.93
C ARG A 122 12.21 -12.06 5.55
N GLU A 123 11.91 -11.19 6.50
CA GLU A 123 11.80 -9.75 6.24
C GLU A 123 13.15 -9.03 6.25
N ALA A 124 14.11 -9.48 7.06
CA ALA A 124 15.49 -8.97 7.07
C ALA A 124 16.35 -9.80 6.10
N PHE A 125 16.05 -9.71 4.80
CA PHE A 125 16.74 -10.48 3.75
C PHE A 125 18.18 -10.00 3.57
N ILE A 126 19.16 -10.91 3.58
CA ILE A 126 20.58 -10.58 3.41
C ILE A 126 20.91 -10.38 1.92
N VAL A 127 21.38 -9.18 1.60
CA VAL A 127 21.83 -8.79 0.25
C VAL A 127 23.33 -9.03 0.08
N SER A 128 24.12 -8.85 1.13
CA SER A 128 25.58 -9.02 1.10
C SER A 128 26.09 -9.51 2.45
N GLY A 129 27.03 -10.43 2.45
CA GLY A 129 27.57 -11.05 3.66
C GLY A 129 26.65 -12.08 4.30
N SER A 130 26.56 -12.08 5.62
CA SER A 130 25.70 -12.98 6.41
C SER A 130 25.03 -12.23 7.54
N PHE A 131 23.86 -12.72 8.00
CA PHE A 131 23.28 -12.23 9.25
C PHE A 131 24.03 -12.83 10.42
N SER A 132 25.24 -12.33 10.68
CA SER A 132 26.05 -12.72 11.82
C SER A 132 26.16 -11.58 12.81
N ILE A 133 25.74 -11.84 14.04
CA ILE A 133 25.91 -10.98 15.22
C ILE A 133 26.50 -11.82 16.35
N GLU A 134 27.33 -12.82 16.02
CA GLU A 134 27.96 -13.71 17.00
C GLU A 134 29.06 -13.01 17.77
N GLY A 135 29.89 -12.22 17.06
CA GLY A 135 30.97 -11.43 17.65
C GLY A 135 30.43 -10.17 18.38
N GLU A 136 31.16 -9.75 19.41
CA GLU A 136 30.81 -8.51 20.14
C GLU A 136 30.97 -7.26 19.26
N ASP A 137 31.82 -7.31 18.25
CA ASP A 137 32.14 -6.18 17.37
C ASP A 137 31.54 -6.37 15.94
N GLU A 138 30.52 -7.21 15.79
CA GLU A 138 29.82 -7.43 14.53
C GLU A 138 28.52 -6.63 14.48
N ILE A 139 28.25 -6.07 13.29
CA ILE A 139 27.05 -5.29 13.02
C ILE A 139 26.48 -5.65 11.64
N VAL A 140 25.14 -5.71 11.57
CA VAL A 140 24.41 -5.90 10.31
C VAL A 140 23.64 -4.61 10.02
N LEU A 141 23.85 -4.04 8.82
CA LEU A 141 23.31 -2.74 8.44
C LEU A 141 22.17 -2.88 7.43
N GLY A 142 21.19 -1.98 7.48
CA GLY A 142 20.24 -1.79 6.41
C GLY A 142 20.92 -1.31 5.13
N SER A 143 20.42 -1.73 3.97
CA SER A 143 21.05 -1.46 2.66
C SER A 143 21.23 0.05 2.40
N SER A 144 20.18 0.86 2.59
CA SER A 144 20.25 2.31 2.37
C SER A 144 21.16 3.01 3.41
N LEU A 145 21.25 2.47 4.64
CA LEU A 145 22.18 2.96 5.64
C LEU A 145 23.63 2.67 5.24
N ALA A 146 23.92 1.46 4.75
CA ALA A 146 25.23 1.09 4.23
C ALA A 146 25.65 1.96 3.04
N ASP A 147 24.73 2.24 2.10
CA ASP A 147 24.95 3.12 0.96
C ASP A 147 25.25 4.57 1.43
N SER A 148 24.48 5.09 2.39
CA SER A 148 24.67 6.44 2.94
C SER A 148 26.02 6.61 3.67
N LEU A 149 26.50 5.54 4.30
CA LEU A 149 27.82 5.48 4.95
C LEU A 149 28.94 5.21 3.94
N GLY A 150 28.64 4.74 2.73
CA GLY A 150 29.61 4.32 1.73
C GLY A 150 30.42 3.08 2.17
N VAL A 151 29.79 2.13 2.87
CA VAL A 151 30.43 0.93 3.43
C VAL A 151 29.94 -0.35 2.75
N ARG A 152 30.77 -1.38 2.81
CA ARG A 152 30.49 -2.74 2.33
C ARG A 152 30.74 -3.75 3.44
N THR A 153 30.35 -4.98 3.22
CA THR A 153 30.69 -6.10 4.11
C THR A 153 32.18 -6.14 4.37
N GLY A 154 32.57 -6.27 5.64
CA GLY A 154 33.97 -6.22 6.10
C GLY A 154 34.51 -4.83 6.44
N SER A 155 33.79 -3.74 6.09
CA SER A 155 34.18 -2.38 6.48
C SER A 155 33.99 -2.15 7.97
N GLU A 156 34.73 -1.17 8.52
CA GLU A 156 34.55 -0.71 9.90
C GLU A 156 33.65 0.52 9.97
N VAL A 157 32.76 0.52 10.95
CA VAL A 157 31.90 1.67 11.32
C VAL A 157 32.06 1.98 12.80
N THR A 158 31.92 3.25 13.15
CA THR A 158 32.07 3.74 14.52
C THR A 158 30.77 4.37 14.99
N LEU A 159 30.29 4.01 16.16
CA LEU A 159 29.16 4.66 16.83
C LEU A 159 29.68 5.89 17.59
N LEU A 160 29.21 7.09 17.23
CA LEU A 160 29.71 8.36 17.77
C LEU A 160 28.92 8.85 18.98
N ALA A 161 27.61 8.66 19.00
CA ALA A 161 26.73 9.10 20.08
C ALA A 161 25.59 8.09 20.28
N LEU A 162 25.11 7.98 21.51
CA LEU A 162 23.95 7.19 21.87
C LEU A 162 22.98 8.07 22.64
N SER A 163 21.76 8.23 22.18
CA SER A 163 20.74 8.96 22.92
C SER A 163 20.16 8.05 24.02
N GLY A 164 20.08 8.55 25.25
CA GLY A 164 19.39 7.84 26.34
C GLY A 164 20.14 7.85 27.68
N GLY A 165 21.36 8.36 27.75
CA GLY A 165 22.12 8.47 29.02
C GLY A 165 22.63 9.88 29.26
N SER A 166 22.45 10.37 30.48
CA SER A 166 23.10 11.59 30.98
C SER A 166 24.60 11.42 31.19
N ASP A 167 25.17 10.28 30.85
CA ASP A 167 26.54 9.92 31.10
C ASP A 167 27.47 10.41 29.98
N VAL A 168 28.15 11.53 30.23
CA VAL A 168 29.16 12.14 29.34
C VAL A 168 30.28 11.14 29.00
N ALA A 169 30.52 10.14 29.85
CA ALA A 169 31.48 9.06 29.63
C ALA A 169 31.12 8.16 28.41
N LEU A 170 29.84 8.11 28.02
CA LEU A 170 29.39 7.36 26.84
C LEU A 170 29.78 8.05 25.53
N LEU A 171 29.98 9.36 25.52
CA LEU A 171 30.43 10.13 24.35
C LEU A 171 31.91 9.95 24.03
N SER A 172 32.70 9.46 25.01
CA SER A 172 34.18 9.41 24.96
C SER A 172 34.72 8.10 24.37
N ARG A 173 33.93 7.05 24.20
CA ARG A 173 34.42 5.76 23.70
C ARG A 173 33.98 5.56 22.25
N ALA A 174 34.93 5.71 21.33
CA ALA A 174 34.73 5.26 19.95
C ALA A 174 34.47 3.74 19.92
N ARG A 175 33.27 3.35 19.51
CA ARG A 175 32.84 1.96 19.47
C ARG A 175 32.88 1.50 18.03
N ARG A 176 33.86 0.69 17.71
CA ARG A 176 34.10 0.18 16.36
C ARG A 176 33.37 -1.14 16.18
N PHE A 177 32.71 -1.26 15.05
CA PHE A 177 32.05 -2.49 14.62
C PHE A 177 32.48 -2.83 13.21
N ARG A 178 32.59 -4.12 12.90
CA ARG A 178 32.81 -4.64 11.57
C ARG A 178 31.47 -5.03 10.95
N VAL A 179 31.20 -4.56 9.75
CA VAL A 179 29.98 -4.89 9.00
C VAL A 179 30.04 -6.36 8.57
N ALA A 180 29.26 -7.21 9.22
CA ALA A 180 29.15 -8.65 8.93
C ALA A 180 28.21 -8.92 7.75
N GLY A 181 27.15 -8.11 7.62
CA GLY A 181 26.19 -8.23 6.55
C GLY A 181 25.40 -6.96 6.28
N ILE A 182 24.75 -6.94 5.16
CA ILE A 182 23.84 -5.88 4.73
C ILE A 182 22.50 -6.52 4.44
N PHE A 183 21.45 -6.06 5.09
CA PHE A 183 20.09 -6.57 4.89
C PHE A 183 19.20 -5.59 4.14
N TYR A 184 18.17 -6.13 3.52
CA TYR A 184 17.08 -5.39 2.90
C TYR A 184 15.75 -5.85 3.51
N SER A 185 14.84 -4.92 3.73
CA SER A 185 13.45 -5.19 4.13
C SER A 185 12.49 -4.47 3.18
N GLY A 186 11.23 -4.89 3.18
CA GLY A 186 10.19 -4.27 2.35
C GLY A 186 9.86 -2.81 2.71
N TYR A 187 10.47 -2.23 3.76
CA TYR A 187 10.21 -0.87 4.20
C TYR A 187 11.48 0.00 4.19
N ALA A 188 11.46 1.07 3.39
CA ALA A 188 12.62 1.92 3.13
C ALA A 188 13.22 2.56 4.40
N ASP A 189 12.37 2.97 5.37
CA ASP A 189 12.86 3.58 6.61
C ASP A 189 13.66 2.59 7.47
N ILE A 190 13.28 1.30 7.45
CA ILE A 190 14.05 0.24 8.12
C ILE A 190 15.42 0.10 7.44
N ASN A 191 15.47 0.08 6.11
CA ASN A 191 16.71 -0.02 5.36
C ASN A 191 17.64 1.19 5.58
N ALA A 192 17.06 2.38 5.81
CA ALA A 192 17.78 3.62 5.96
C ALA A 192 18.27 3.89 7.40
N SER A 193 17.64 3.26 8.40
CA SER A 193 17.91 3.63 9.80
C SER A 193 18.35 2.48 10.70
N TYR A 194 18.01 1.21 10.38
CA TYR A 194 18.26 0.12 11.32
C TYR A 194 19.65 -0.49 11.16
N ALA A 195 20.23 -0.83 12.32
CA ALA A 195 21.41 -1.66 12.43
C ALA A 195 21.24 -2.66 13.59
N PHE A 196 21.73 -3.88 13.40
CA PHE A 196 21.58 -4.97 14.36
C PHE A 196 22.94 -5.37 14.92
N ILE A 197 23.00 -5.52 16.25
CA ILE A 197 24.16 -6.03 17.01
C ILE A 197 23.67 -7.13 17.98
N ASN A 198 24.58 -7.87 18.59
CA ASN A 198 24.17 -8.84 19.60
C ASN A 198 23.75 -8.19 20.93
N LEU A 199 22.97 -8.94 21.71
CA LEU A 199 22.38 -8.46 22.96
C LEU A 199 23.43 -8.05 24.00
N GLU A 200 24.57 -8.78 24.05
CA GLU A 200 25.67 -8.52 25.00
C GLU A 200 26.37 -7.22 24.65
N SER A 201 26.65 -7.00 23.35
CA SER A 201 27.20 -5.74 22.85
C SER A 201 26.27 -4.57 23.15
N GLY A 202 24.94 -4.78 23.01
CA GLY A 202 23.94 -3.77 23.36
C GLY A 202 24.02 -3.39 24.85
N LYS A 203 23.97 -4.39 25.71
CA LYS A 203 24.08 -4.17 27.18
C LYS A 203 25.37 -3.42 27.58
N LYS A 204 26.50 -3.78 26.97
CA LYS A 204 27.81 -3.17 27.22
C LYS A 204 27.92 -1.73 26.70
N ASN A 205 27.32 -1.47 25.53
CA ASN A 205 27.50 -0.22 24.80
C ASN A 205 26.42 0.82 25.04
N PHE A 206 25.18 0.44 25.38
CA PHE A 206 24.09 1.40 25.60
C PHE A 206 24.05 1.96 27.02
N GLY A 207 24.87 1.42 27.96
CA GLY A 207 24.98 1.88 29.34
C GLY A 207 23.95 1.24 30.28
N GLN A 208 24.09 1.54 31.58
CA GLN A 208 23.24 0.94 32.63
C GLN A 208 21.78 1.44 32.59
N SER A 209 21.52 2.57 31.93
CA SER A 209 20.18 3.14 31.81
C SER A 209 19.39 2.62 30.60
N ALA A 210 19.99 1.74 29.79
CA ALA A 210 19.28 1.16 28.65
C ALA A 210 18.17 0.21 29.12
N GLU A 211 16.94 0.54 28.79
CA GLU A 211 15.77 -0.26 29.13
C GLU A 211 15.74 -1.54 28.27
N LYS A 212 15.60 -2.68 28.93
CA LYS A 212 15.38 -3.94 28.26
C LYS A 212 13.92 -4.05 27.84
N LEU A 213 13.70 -4.23 26.57
CA LEU A 213 12.38 -4.34 25.94
C LEU A 213 12.13 -5.79 25.56
N TYR A 214 10.86 -6.16 25.48
CA TYR A 214 10.43 -7.44 24.95
C TYR A 214 9.50 -7.25 23.77
N GLY A 215 9.88 -7.83 22.62
CA GLY A 215 9.04 -7.92 21.43
C GLY A 215 8.26 -9.22 21.43
N VAL A 216 6.93 -9.15 21.51
CA VAL A 216 6.06 -10.32 21.51
C VAL A 216 5.40 -10.46 20.16
N LYS A 217 5.55 -11.63 19.52
CA LYS A 217 4.85 -12.01 18.28
C LYS A 217 3.71 -12.96 18.57
N LEU A 218 2.57 -12.67 17.95
CA LEU A 218 1.33 -13.41 18.12
C LEU A 218 1.04 -14.27 16.90
N ARG A 219 0.32 -15.36 17.08
CA ARG A 219 -0.18 -16.19 15.99
C ARG A 219 -1.18 -15.45 15.11
N ARG A 220 -1.97 -14.54 15.70
CA ARG A 220 -2.91 -13.67 15.02
C ARG A 220 -2.70 -12.24 15.49
N GLU A 221 -2.35 -11.36 14.59
CA GLU A 221 -2.11 -9.94 14.87
C GLU A 221 -3.31 -9.21 15.50
N SER A 222 -4.54 -9.70 15.25
CA SER A 222 -5.77 -9.11 15.78
C SER A 222 -5.97 -9.38 17.28
N PHE A 223 -5.19 -10.26 17.89
CA PHE A 223 -5.32 -10.63 19.30
C PHE A 223 -4.43 -9.78 20.23
N ASP A 224 -3.79 -8.74 19.69
CA ASP A 224 -2.91 -7.84 20.44
C ASP A 224 -3.61 -7.25 21.68
N SER A 225 -4.81 -6.69 21.53
CA SER A 225 -5.57 -6.09 22.65
C SER A 225 -5.92 -7.11 23.73
N HIS A 226 -6.26 -8.35 23.33
CA HIS A 226 -6.56 -9.42 24.27
C HIS A 226 -5.35 -9.84 25.10
N ILE A 227 -4.21 -10.03 24.43
CA ILE A 227 -2.97 -10.43 25.10
C ILE A 227 -2.44 -9.27 25.98
N ILE A 228 -2.55 -8.00 25.55
CA ILE A 228 -2.23 -6.84 26.39
C ILE A 228 -3.07 -6.83 27.67
N GLY A 229 -4.38 -7.15 27.58
CA GLY A 229 -5.23 -7.29 28.75
C GLY A 229 -4.74 -8.37 29.72
N LYS A 230 -4.30 -9.53 29.20
CA LYS A 230 -3.71 -10.62 30.02
C LYS A 230 -2.38 -10.22 30.66
N ILE A 231 -1.51 -9.53 29.89
CA ILE A 231 -0.22 -9.03 30.43
C ILE A 231 -0.49 -8.07 31.59
N LYS A 232 -1.39 -7.09 31.42
CA LYS A 232 -1.74 -6.13 32.47
C LYS A 232 -2.31 -6.79 33.72
N ALA A 233 -3.11 -7.85 33.55
CA ALA A 233 -3.69 -8.60 34.66
C ALA A 233 -2.64 -9.41 35.45
N SER A 234 -1.71 -10.06 34.72
CA SER A 234 -0.68 -10.94 35.31
C SER A 234 0.55 -10.16 35.81
N PHE A 235 0.83 -9.04 35.19
CA PHE A 235 2.02 -8.20 35.43
C PHE A 235 1.64 -6.71 35.43
N PRO A 236 1.00 -6.19 36.51
CA PRO A 236 0.50 -4.80 36.54
C PRO A 236 1.60 -3.73 36.42
N ALA A 237 2.84 -4.07 36.74
CA ALA A 237 4.00 -3.17 36.64
C ALA A 237 4.55 -3.01 35.21
N LEU A 238 4.17 -3.92 34.28
CA LEU A 238 4.64 -3.89 32.91
C LEU A 238 3.74 -3.00 32.04
N THR A 239 4.37 -2.26 31.13
CA THR A 239 3.67 -1.49 30.11
C THR A 239 3.75 -2.23 28.79
N ALA A 240 2.58 -2.64 28.26
CA ALA A 240 2.47 -3.31 26.99
C ALA A 240 1.78 -2.39 25.98
N VAL A 241 2.41 -2.17 24.82
CA VAL A 241 1.95 -1.29 23.73
C VAL A 241 1.75 -2.10 22.47
N SER A 242 0.61 -1.95 21.83
CA SER A 242 0.30 -2.59 20.53
C SER A 242 1.12 -1.96 19.41
N TRP A 243 1.42 -2.75 18.37
CA TRP A 243 2.02 -2.26 17.12
C TRP A 243 1.22 -1.13 16.47
N ARG A 244 -0.11 -1.14 16.64
CA ARG A 244 -1.01 -0.08 16.13
C ARG A 244 -0.81 1.24 16.87
N GLU A 245 -0.59 1.19 18.17
CA GLU A 245 -0.36 2.36 19.01
C GLU A 245 1.05 2.89 18.83
N TYR A 246 2.04 2.00 18.81
CA TYR A 246 3.44 2.33 18.57
C TYR A 246 3.67 3.03 17.23
N ASN A 247 3.04 2.53 16.17
CA ASN A 247 3.14 3.10 14.81
C ASN A 247 1.92 3.96 14.44
N ARG A 248 1.23 4.57 15.40
CA ARG A 248 -0.03 5.30 15.19
C ARG A 248 0.07 6.38 14.12
N SER A 249 1.18 7.11 14.10
CA SER A 249 1.41 8.19 13.13
C SER A 249 1.50 7.65 11.70
N PHE A 250 2.26 6.57 11.52
CA PHE A 250 2.42 5.91 10.22
C PHE A 250 1.10 5.34 9.68
N PHE A 251 0.42 4.51 10.49
CA PHE A 251 -0.88 3.94 10.07
C PHE A 251 -1.98 5.00 9.96
N GLY A 252 -1.85 6.10 10.70
CA GLY A 252 -2.70 7.28 10.53
C GLY A 252 -2.53 7.92 9.16
N ALA A 253 -1.29 8.12 8.71
CA ALA A 253 -0.97 8.65 7.38
C ALA A 253 -1.49 7.75 6.25
N LEU A 254 -1.28 6.42 6.34
CA LEU A 254 -1.81 5.47 5.37
C LEU A 254 -3.35 5.49 5.29
N ARG A 255 -4.02 5.69 6.42
CA ARG A 255 -5.49 5.82 6.46
C ARG A 255 -5.97 7.10 5.77
N VAL A 256 -5.28 8.21 6.00
CA VAL A 256 -5.58 9.49 5.33
C VAL A 256 -5.36 9.36 3.82
N GLU A 257 -4.26 8.74 3.40
CA GLU A 257 -3.97 8.47 1.99
C GLU A 257 -5.07 7.62 1.34
N LYS A 258 -5.47 6.51 1.97
CA LYS A 258 -6.57 5.67 1.48
C LYS A 258 -7.89 6.44 1.38
N ASN A 259 -8.21 7.30 2.35
CA ASN A 259 -9.40 8.14 2.30
C ASN A 259 -9.33 9.15 1.15
N MET A 260 -8.17 9.76 0.89
CA MET A 260 -7.96 10.66 -0.26
C MET A 260 -8.17 9.93 -1.59
N LEU A 261 -7.63 8.72 -1.74
CA LEU A 261 -7.87 7.88 -2.91
C LEU A 261 -9.36 7.58 -3.09
N MET A 262 -10.08 7.25 -2.01
CA MET A 262 -11.53 7.01 -2.08
C MET A 262 -12.32 8.26 -2.52
N ILE A 263 -11.93 9.46 -2.07
CA ILE A 263 -12.55 10.72 -2.51
C ILE A 263 -12.28 10.95 -4.01
N LEU A 264 -11.06 10.71 -4.47
CA LEU A 264 -10.69 10.82 -5.88
C LEU A 264 -11.50 9.84 -6.74
N VAL A 265 -11.68 8.61 -6.26
CA VAL A 265 -12.57 7.59 -6.86
C VAL A 265 -13.99 8.10 -6.99
N LEU A 266 -14.55 8.63 -5.90
CA LEU A 266 -15.89 9.19 -5.91
C LEU A 266 -16.03 10.32 -6.94
N LEU A 267 -15.04 11.20 -7.04
CA LEU A 267 -15.01 12.30 -8.00
C LEU A 267 -15.00 11.78 -9.44
N ILE A 268 -14.21 10.74 -9.75
CA ILE A 268 -14.22 10.10 -11.06
C ILE A 268 -15.62 9.56 -11.40
N PHE A 269 -16.28 8.88 -10.45
CA PHE A 269 -17.66 8.40 -10.68
C PHE A 269 -18.67 9.51 -10.89
N VAL A 270 -18.53 10.64 -10.20
CA VAL A 270 -19.35 11.84 -10.42
C VAL A 270 -19.17 12.37 -11.83
N VAL A 271 -17.92 12.49 -12.31
CA VAL A 271 -17.64 12.93 -13.69
C VAL A 271 -18.24 11.97 -14.71
N VAL A 272 -18.08 10.65 -14.50
CA VAL A 272 -18.70 9.62 -15.36
C VAL A 272 -20.22 9.74 -15.35
N ALA A 273 -20.84 9.94 -14.18
CA ALA A 273 -22.29 10.12 -14.06
C ALA A 273 -22.78 11.34 -14.84
N ILE A 274 -22.09 12.48 -14.76
CA ILE A 274 -22.41 13.71 -15.51
C ILE A 274 -22.30 13.47 -17.02
N ASN A 275 -21.26 12.77 -17.48
CA ASN A 275 -21.09 12.44 -18.89
C ASN A 275 -22.22 11.53 -19.40
N ILE A 276 -22.62 10.53 -18.62
CA ILE A 276 -23.71 9.63 -18.95
C ILE A 276 -25.05 10.38 -18.95
N TYR A 277 -25.28 11.23 -17.93
CA TYR A 277 -26.47 12.07 -17.86
C TYR A 277 -26.61 12.94 -19.11
N SER A 278 -25.55 13.64 -19.51
CA SER A 278 -25.51 14.50 -20.68
C SER A 278 -25.77 13.70 -21.99
N GLY A 279 -25.12 12.54 -22.12
CA GLY A 279 -25.32 11.64 -23.26
C GLY A 279 -26.74 11.08 -23.34
N MET A 280 -27.33 10.69 -22.21
CA MET A 280 -28.70 10.19 -22.13
C MET A 280 -29.73 11.29 -22.42
N ARG A 281 -29.51 12.51 -21.88
CA ARG A 281 -30.37 13.64 -22.19
C ARG A 281 -30.40 13.97 -23.67
N ARG A 282 -29.21 13.99 -24.31
CA ARG A 282 -29.10 14.16 -25.76
C ARG A 282 -29.85 13.08 -26.52
N LEU A 283 -29.70 11.80 -26.14
CA LEU A 283 -30.37 10.67 -26.75
C LEU A 283 -31.88 10.80 -26.63
N VAL A 284 -32.41 11.22 -25.48
CA VAL A 284 -33.84 11.47 -25.26
C VAL A 284 -34.35 12.53 -26.23
N TYR A 285 -33.61 13.62 -26.38
CA TYR A 285 -33.96 14.72 -27.28
C TYR A 285 -33.94 14.28 -28.76
N GLU A 286 -32.92 13.52 -29.18
CA GLU A 286 -32.82 12.96 -30.53
C GLU A 286 -33.99 11.98 -30.88
N ARG A 287 -34.50 11.26 -29.87
CA ARG A 287 -35.58 10.26 -30.01
C ARG A 287 -36.95 10.75 -29.58
N ARG A 288 -37.12 12.09 -29.40
CA ARG A 288 -38.39 12.67 -28.92
C ARG A 288 -39.61 12.28 -29.75
N ARG A 289 -39.48 12.20 -31.08
CA ARG A 289 -40.56 11.77 -31.99
C ARG A 289 -41.01 10.32 -31.76
N GLU A 290 -40.06 9.39 -31.64
CA GLU A 290 -40.36 7.98 -31.37
C GLU A 290 -41.03 7.80 -29.99
N ILE A 291 -40.58 8.58 -29.00
CA ILE A 291 -41.16 8.61 -27.64
C ILE A 291 -42.61 9.10 -27.71
N SER A 292 -42.89 10.17 -28.46
CA SER A 292 -44.24 10.73 -28.61
C SER A 292 -45.18 9.78 -29.33
N ILE A 293 -44.70 9.06 -30.39
CA ILE A 293 -45.48 8.04 -31.06
C ILE A 293 -45.82 6.88 -30.09
N LEU A 294 -44.87 6.41 -29.30
CA LEU A 294 -45.11 5.37 -28.29
C LEU A 294 -46.14 5.82 -27.25
N ALA A 295 -46.06 7.07 -26.82
CA ALA A 295 -47.01 7.65 -25.85
C ALA A 295 -48.42 7.77 -26.48
N ALA A 296 -48.54 8.18 -27.75
CA ALA A 296 -49.78 8.24 -28.49
C ALA A 296 -50.46 6.87 -28.70
N LEU A 297 -49.63 5.80 -28.81
CA LEU A 297 -50.09 4.41 -28.87
C LEU A 297 -50.48 3.82 -27.51
N GLY A 298 -50.50 4.64 -26.45
CA GLY A 298 -50.91 4.24 -25.10
C GLY A 298 -49.80 3.74 -24.19
N GLY A 299 -48.53 3.91 -24.57
CA GLY A 299 -47.38 3.59 -23.72
C GLY A 299 -47.35 4.44 -22.47
N LYS A 300 -47.33 3.80 -21.28
CA LYS A 300 -47.22 4.52 -19.99
C LYS A 300 -45.85 5.16 -19.86
N GLY A 301 -45.80 6.41 -19.36
CA GLY A 301 -44.52 7.12 -19.13
C GLY A 301 -43.50 6.35 -18.31
N GLY A 302 -43.97 5.51 -17.36
CA GLY A 302 -43.13 4.62 -16.57
C GLY A 302 -42.44 3.51 -17.40
N GLU A 303 -43.12 2.98 -18.41
CA GLU A 303 -42.55 1.95 -19.28
C GLU A 303 -41.47 2.53 -20.22
N ILE A 304 -41.72 3.72 -20.75
CA ILE A 304 -40.76 4.45 -21.58
C ILE A 304 -39.52 4.78 -20.75
N LYS A 305 -39.70 5.27 -19.53
CA LYS A 305 -38.62 5.54 -18.61
C LYS A 305 -37.76 4.29 -18.33
N SER A 306 -38.39 3.14 -18.10
CA SER A 306 -37.71 1.88 -17.83
C SER A 306 -36.79 1.44 -18.99
N ILE A 307 -37.09 1.77 -20.25
CA ILE A 307 -36.22 1.47 -21.38
C ILE A 307 -34.88 2.20 -21.28
N PHE A 308 -34.91 3.47 -20.89
CA PHE A 308 -33.68 4.29 -20.72
C PHE A 308 -32.87 3.89 -19.48
N ILE A 309 -33.55 3.58 -18.37
CA ILE A 309 -32.90 3.08 -17.16
C ILE A 309 -32.21 1.74 -17.45
N LEU A 310 -32.89 0.82 -18.12
CA LEU A 310 -32.35 -0.49 -18.50
C LEU A 310 -31.14 -0.34 -19.46
N ARG A 311 -31.15 0.65 -20.34
CA ARG A 311 -29.99 0.97 -21.16
C ARG A 311 -28.79 1.42 -20.33
N GLY A 312 -28.99 2.34 -19.38
CA GLY A 312 -27.93 2.75 -18.45
C GLY A 312 -27.38 1.59 -17.64
N PHE A 313 -28.27 0.71 -17.18
CA PHE A 313 -27.87 -0.52 -16.48
C PHE A 313 -26.98 -1.43 -17.34
N PHE A 314 -27.38 -1.73 -18.59
CA PHE A 314 -26.55 -2.57 -19.47
C PHE A 314 -25.21 -1.91 -19.82
N THR A 315 -25.18 -0.58 -20.02
CA THR A 315 -23.94 0.17 -20.26
C THR A 315 -23.01 0.09 -19.03
N GLY A 316 -23.58 0.26 -17.83
CA GLY A 316 -22.85 0.12 -16.57
C GLY A 316 -22.32 -1.29 -16.34
N CYS A 317 -23.16 -2.31 -16.55
CA CYS A 317 -22.75 -3.72 -16.41
C CYS A 317 -21.66 -4.10 -17.41
N ALA A 318 -21.77 -3.69 -18.68
CA ALA A 318 -20.75 -3.99 -19.69
C ALA A 318 -19.41 -3.30 -19.35
N GLY A 319 -19.45 -2.02 -18.94
CA GLY A 319 -18.27 -1.28 -18.51
C GLY A 319 -17.66 -1.87 -17.25
N ALA A 320 -18.49 -2.21 -16.25
CA ALA A 320 -18.02 -2.80 -15.01
C ALA A 320 -17.39 -4.18 -15.22
N ALA A 321 -18.03 -5.05 -15.99
CA ALA A 321 -17.50 -6.38 -16.30
C ALA A 321 -16.16 -6.29 -17.03
N GLY A 322 -16.05 -5.42 -18.04
CA GLY A 322 -14.79 -5.17 -18.75
C GLY A 322 -13.73 -4.59 -17.81
N GLY A 323 -14.08 -3.58 -16.99
CA GLY A 323 -13.15 -2.94 -16.05
C GLY A 323 -12.62 -3.89 -14.98
N VAL A 324 -13.48 -4.73 -14.41
CA VAL A 324 -13.07 -5.78 -13.46
C VAL A 324 -12.16 -6.80 -14.14
N LEU A 325 -12.53 -7.30 -15.33
CA LEU A 325 -11.74 -8.29 -16.05
C LEU A 325 -10.33 -7.75 -16.35
N PHE A 326 -10.25 -6.60 -17.01
CA PHE A 326 -8.94 -6.02 -17.36
C PHE A 326 -8.16 -5.56 -16.13
N GLY A 327 -8.83 -5.01 -15.10
CA GLY A 327 -8.20 -4.62 -13.85
C GLY A 327 -7.55 -5.80 -13.12
N LEU A 328 -8.27 -6.93 -13.02
CA LEU A 328 -7.73 -8.15 -12.42
C LEU A 328 -6.59 -8.76 -13.25
N LEU A 329 -6.71 -8.76 -14.59
CA LEU A 329 -5.62 -9.24 -15.47
C LEU A 329 -4.34 -8.42 -15.29
N ILE A 330 -4.46 -7.10 -15.18
CA ILE A 330 -3.30 -6.21 -14.91
C ILE A 330 -2.74 -6.50 -13.52
N CYS A 331 -3.57 -6.63 -12.48
CA CYS A 331 -3.11 -6.90 -11.12
C CYS A 331 -2.34 -8.22 -11.01
N VAL A 332 -2.80 -9.27 -11.69
CA VAL A 332 -2.10 -10.58 -11.70
C VAL A 332 -0.73 -10.49 -12.38
N ASN A 333 -0.60 -9.62 -13.38
CA ASN A 333 0.63 -9.44 -14.15
C ASN A 333 1.35 -8.12 -13.82
N ILE A 334 1.13 -7.56 -12.64
CA ILE A 334 1.58 -6.20 -12.30
C ILE A 334 3.10 -6.02 -12.44
N GLY A 335 3.88 -7.02 -12.04
CA GLY A 335 5.34 -7.00 -12.21
C GLY A 335 5.74 -6.86 -13.68
N GLY A 336 5.13 -7.66 -14.57
CA GLY A 336 5.36 -7.55 -16.02
C GLY A 336 4.94 -6.20 -16.60
N VAL A 337 3.85 -5.61 -16.08
CA VAL A 337 3.39 -4.28 -16.49
C VAL A 337 4.38 -3.20 -16.09
N PHE A 338 4.93 -3.24 -14.87
CA PHE A 338 5.96 -2.30 -14.43
C PHE A 338 7.26 -2.43 -15.22
N LEU A 339 7.70 -3.67 -15.49
CA LEU A 339 8.89 -3.91 -16.32
C LEU A 339 8.69 -3.40 -17.74
N PHE A 340 7.54 -3.69 -18.36
CA PHE A 340 7.20 -3.18 -19.68
C PHE A 340 7.14 -1.64 -19.71
N ALA A 341 6.55 -1.02 -18.68
CA ALA A 341 6.48 0.44 -18.56
C ALA A 341 7.87 1.05 -18.40
N SER A 342 8.76 0.42 -17.61
CA SER A 342 10.17 0.82 -17.48
C SER A 342 10.88 0.82 -18.81
N GLU A 343 10.79 -0.30 -19.53
CA GLU A 343 11.43 -0.45 -20.84
C GLU A 343 10.89 0.54 -21.88
N ALA A 344 9.56 0.73 -21.90
CA ALA A 344 8.92 1.70 -22.79
C ALA A 344 9.36 3.14 -22.50
N LEU A 345 9.42 3.53 -21.22
CA LEU A 345 9.92 4.85 -20.81
C LEU A 345 11.40 5.03 -21.15
N TYR A 346 12.23 4.02 -20.86
CA TYR A 346 13.64 4.04 -21.20
C TYR A 346 13.86 4.23 -22.71
N ARG A 347 13.16 3.44 -23.55
CA ARG A 347 13.26 3.53 -25.02
C ARG A 347 12.79 4.90 -25.52
N THR A 348 11.70 5.41 -24.94
CA THR A 348 11.15 6.73 -25.30
C THR A 348 12.11 7.83 -24.91
N GLN A 349 12.65 7.80 -23.70
CA GLN A 349 13.63 8.77 -23.22
C GLN A 349 14.92 8.71 -24.05
N TYR A 350 15.42 7.50 -24.33
CA TYR A 350 16.59 7.28 -25.18
C TYR A 350 16.38 7.86 -26.58
N PHE A 351 15.22 7.61 -27.20
CA PHE A 351 14.88 8.14 -28.53
C PHE A 351 14.87 9.68 -28.55
N PHE A 352 14.19 10.31 -27.59
CA PHE A 352 14.17 11.77 -27.52
C PHE A 352 15.53 12.36 -27.22
N THR A 353 16.33 11.75 -26.35
CA THR A 353 17.69 12.24 -26.07
C THR A 353 18.62 12.06 -27.26
N LEU A 354 18.49 10.95 -27.98
CA LEU A 354 19.28 10.75 -29.24
C LEU A 354 18.94 11.82 -30.29
N LEU A 355 17.66 12.27 -30.32
CA LEU A 355 17.20 13.27 -31.28
C LEU A 355 17.67 14.70 -30.93
N PHE A 356 17.63 15.06 -29.61
CA PHE A 356 17.89 16.43 -29.16
C PHE A 356 19.29 16.63 -28.56
N SER A 357 19.94 15.58 -28.04
CA SER A 357 21.24 15.66 -27.35
C SER A 357 21.97 14.32 -27.44
N PRO A 358 22.54 13.96 -28.63
CA PRO A 358 23.13 12.65 -28.86
C PRO A 358 24.26 12.29 -27.88
N GLU A 359 25.04 13.29 -27.43
CA GLU A 359 26.16 13.10 -26.51
C GLU A 359 25.68 12.63 -25.11
N SER A 360 24.46 12.97 -24.73
CA SER A 360 23.90 12.58 -23.44
C SER A 360 23.21 11.20 -23.46
N ALA A 361 22.97 10.61 -24.63
CA ALA A 361 22.27 9.34 -24.77
C ALA A 361 23.00 8.17 -24.09
N ALA A 362 24.36 8.22 -24.04
CA ALA A 362 25.18 7.20 -23.39
C ALA A 362 25.04 7.16 -21.85
N PHE A 363 24.50 8.22 -21.23
CA PHE A 363 24.34 8.33 -19.77
C PHE A 363 22.96 7.95 -19.29
N ILE A 364 22.01 7.67 -20.18
CA ILE A 364 20.66 7.25 -19.80
C ILE A 364 20.71 5.83 -19.28
N ARG A 365 20.18 5.63 -18.07
CA ARG A 365 20.02 4.33 -17.41
C ARG A 365 18.56 4.05 -17.11
N GLU A 366 18.22 2.77 -17.07
CA GLU A 366 16.91 2.35 -16.56
C GLU A 366 16.72 2.84 -15.12
N ASN A 367 15.50 3.28 -14.81
CA ASN A 367 15.19 3.74 -13.46
C ASN A 367 14.98 2.52 -12.54
N PRO A 368 15.86 2.29 -11.55
CA PRO A 368 15.80 1.12 -10.67
C PRO A 368 14.50 1.06 -9.83
N MET A 369 13.79 2.18 -9.68
CA MET A 369 12.53 2.22 -8.93
C MET A 369 11.44 1.33 -9.56
N PHE A 370 11.41 1.17 -10.88
CA PHE A 370 10.45 0.28 -11.52
C PHE A 370 10.70 -1.20 -11.20
N MET A 371 11.97 -1.60 -11.03
CA MET A 371 12.30 -2.94 -10.57
C MET A 371 11.80 -3.17 -9.14
N LEU A 372 11.95 -2.16 -8.28
CA LEU A 372 11.43 -2.21 -6.92
C LEU A 372 9.90 -2.34 -6.91
N TYR A 373 9.19 -1.54 -7.72
CA TYR A 373 7.73 -1.64 -7.83
C TYR A 373 7.25 -2.95 -8.46
N ALA A 374 8.04 -3.53 -9.36
CA ALA A 374 7.72 -4.82 -9.98
C ALA A 374 7.79 -5.99 -8.98
N SER A 375 8.57 -5.87 -7.90
CA SER A 375 8.71 -6.88 -6.86
C SER A 375 7.53 -6.90 -5.86
N VAL A 376 6.78 -5.79 -5.76
CA VAL A 376 5.64 -5.68 -4.83
C VAL A 376 4.40 -6.34 -5.42
N PRO A 377 3.86 -7.40 -4.82
CA PRO A 377 2.67 -8.07 -5.33
C PRO A 377 1.42 -7.22 -5.12
N ALA A 378 0.60 -7.06 -6.15
CA ALA A 378 -0.72 -6.46 -5.97
C ALA A 378 -1.59 -7.34 -5.05
N ARG A 379 -2.19 -6.74 -4.02
CA ARG A 379 -3.11 -7.42 -3.10
C ARG A 379 -4.55 -7.04 -3.42
N ILE A 380 -5.29 -8.03 -3.93
CA ILE A 380 -6.69 -7.86 -4.36
C ILE A 380 -7.60 -8.19 -3.18
N PHE A 381 -8.37 -7.22 -2.69
CA PHE A 381 -9.42 -7.45 -1.70
C PHE A 381 -10.79 -7.57 -2.40
N PRO A 382 -11.45 -8.74 -2.36
CA PRO A 382 -12.70 -8.98 -3.07
C PRO A 382 -13.80 -7.97 -2.73
N PHE A 383 -13.85 -7.53 -1.48
CA PHE A 383 -14.83 -6.53 -1.03
C PHE A 383 -14.63 -5.16 -1.70
N GLU A 384 -13.39 -4.73 -1.91
CA GLU A 384 -13.06 -3.46 -2.59
C GLU A 384 -13.43 -3.55 -4.07
N VAL A 385 -13.07 -4.66 -4.74
CA VAL A 385 -13.44 -4.91 -6.15
C VAL A 385 -14.95 -4.91 -6.32
N PHE A 386 -15.69 -5.59 -5.44
CA PHE A 386 -17.15 -5.59 -5.44
C PHE A 386 -17.74 -4.19 -5.27
N THR A 387 -17.21 -3.41 -4.32
CA THR A 387 -17.67 -2.03 -4.05
C THR A 387 -17.42 -1.13 -5.26
N ILE A 388 -16.25 -1.19 -5.88
CA ILE A 388 -15.90 -0.43 -7.08
C ILE A 388 -16.85 -0.81 -8.25
N ALA A 389 -17.07 -2.10 -8.48
CA ALA A 389 -17.97 -2.59 -9.51
C ALA A 389 -19.41 -2.12 -9.27
N LEU A 390 -19.89 -2.17 -8.02
CA LEU A 390 -21.22 -1.70 -7.63
C LEU A 390 -21.40 -0.20 -7.93
N PHE A 391 -20.42 0.63 -7.57
CA PHE A 391 -20.44 2.06 -7.90
C PHE A 391 -20.42 2.30 -9.42
N GLY A 392 -19.65 1.51 -10.16
CA GLY A 392 -19.60 1.57 -11.61
C GLY A 392 -20.92 1.23 -12.31
N ILE A 393 -21.78 0.41 -11.69
CA ILE A 393 -23.12 0.11 -12.17
C ILE A 393 -24.14 1.14 -11.66
N ALA A 394 -24.03 1.55 -10.39
CA ALA A 394 -24.96 2.47 -9.75
C ALA A 394 -24.91 3.88 -10.37
N SER A 395 -23.71 4.36 -10.72
CA SER A 395 -23.52 5.68 -11.31
C SER A 395 -24.26 5.87 -12.65
N PRO A 396 -24.11 4.97 -13.66
CA PRO A 396 -24.90 5.05 -14.90
C PRO A 396 -26.41 4.88 -14.69
N LEU A 397 -26.78 4.03 -13.73
CA LEU A 397 -28.18 3.81 -13.39
C LEU A 397 -28.82 5.09 -12.84
N ALA A 398 -28.15 5.75 -11.89
CA ALA A 398 -28.60 7.00 -11.30
C ALA A 398 -28.68 8.13 -12.35
N ALA A 399 -27.64 8.24 -13.20
CA ALA A 399 -27.59 9.21 -14.28
C ALA A 399 -28.73 9.00 -15.30
N SER A 400 -28.98 7.75 -15.69
CA SER A 400 -30.06 7.40 -16.62
C SER A 400 -31.44 7.63 -15.99
N TYR A 401 -31.61 7.34 -14.71
CA TYR A 401 -32.81 7.66 -13.96
C TYR A 401 -33.09 9.17 -13.93
N ALA A 402 -32.07 9.98 -13.63
CA ALA A 402 -32.19 11.43 -13.58
C ALA A 402 -32.54 12.01 -14.98
N ALA A 403 -31.83 11.56 -16.03
CA ALA A 403 -32.10 11.99 -17.40
C ALA A 403 -33.52 11.59 -17.91
N SER A 404 -34.00 10.41 -17.50
CA SER A 404 -35.34 9.92 -17.89
C SER A 404 -36.49 10.68 -17.20
N ARG A 405 -36.21 11.41 -16.11
CA ARG A 405 -37.24 12.24 -15.45
C ARG A 405 -37.68 13.43 -16.30
N ASP A 406 -36.79 13.93 -17.17
CA ASP A 406 -37.10 15.03 -18.07
C ASP A 406 -38.03 14.60 -19.23
N ILE A 407 -38.08 13.30 -19.57
CA ILE A 407 -38.99 12.73 -20.55
C ILE A 407 -40.47 12.94 -20.16
N LEU A 408 -40.78 12.80 -18.86
CA LEU A 408 -42.13 12.91 -18.33
C LEU A 408 -42.68 14.34 -18.34
N LYS A 409 -41.80 15.35 -18.49
CA LYS A 409 -42.18 16.77 -18.56
C LYS A 409 -42.51 17.21 -19.99
N MET A 410 -42.16 16.42 -21.02
CA MET A 410 -42.48 16.73 -22.41
C MET A 410 -43.93 16.35 -22.69
N THR A 411 -44.76 17.35 -22.99
CA THR A 411 -46.14 17.11 -23.46
C THR A 411 -46.14 16.73 -24.92
N VAL A 412 -46.97 15.72 -25.27
CA VAL A 412 -47.14 15.23 -26.68
C VAL A 412 -47.48 16.39 -27.64
N ALA A 413 -48.22 17.41 -27.14
CA ALA A 413 -48.60 18.59 -27.89
C ALA A 413 -47.40 19.50 -28.26
N GLU A 414 -46.42 19.63 -27.36
CA GLU A 414 -45.24 20.48 -27.55
C GLU A 414 -44.29 19.91 -28.63
N VAL A 415 -44.21 18.58 -28.74
CA VAL A 415 -43.34 17.90 -29.70
C VAL A 415 -43.92 17.88 -31.11
N LEU A 416 -45.25 17.93 -31.23
CA LEU A 416 -45.96 17.94 -32.52
C LEU A 416 -46.18 19.37 -33.07
N HIS A 417 -46.00 20.40 -32.23
CA HIS A 417 -46.22 21.80 -32.62
C HIS A 417 -44.92 22.53 -33.00
N ASP A 418 -43.76 21.90 -32.85
CA ASP A 418 -42.40 22.43 -33.15
C ASP A 418 -42.03 22.21 -34.68
N GLU A 419 -43.03 22.07 -35.52
CA GLU A 419 -43.01 22.23 -36.98
C GLU A 419 -43.78 23.51 -37.33
#